data_439786be160e73fdc31f44ea3fc5b35b
#
_entry.id   439786be160e73fdc31f44ea3fc5b35b
#
_cell.length_a   1.000
_cell.length_b   1.000
_cell.length_c   1.000
_cell.angle_alpha   90.00
_cell.angle_beta   90.00
_cell.angle_gamma   90.00
#
_symmetry.space_group_name_H-M   'P 1'
#
loop_
_entity.id
_entity.type
_entity.pdbx_description
1 polymer ?
#
loop_
_entity_poly.entity_id
_entity_poly.type
_entity_poly.pdbx_seq_one_letter_code
_entity_poly.pdbx_strand_id
1 'polypeptide(L)'
;MTTPAPTDVELTILMPCLNEAETLEVCIRKAQGFLQRSGIRGEVLISDNGSTDGSQAIAEGLGARVSHAPRRGYGAALINGIEQARGTYVIMADADDSYDFENLEPFVDRLRAGADLVMGNRFRGGIAPGAMPPLHKYLGNPVLSFIGELFFRPGIRDFHCGLRGFNRARIRTLDLQTTGMEFASEMVVRASLARYRIEEVPTTLKKDGRSRPPHLRSWHDGWRHLRFLLLFAPRWLFVYPGLVAFFLGAIAVGVLSFGGINVGGVGFDVTTMVYASALCVIGFQSLLFFWLTKLYATQEGFLPTSERYRRIVAKWSAERGLLIGVGLFVLGVVIGIVQVILWGSLDFGQQNAAQAVRIAVPSALLIILGFQTVMMSFFSGVLTTPRREQRPEAVIES
;
A
#
# COMPACT_ATOMS: atom_id res chain seq x y z
N MET A 1 -22.62 -20.92 -4.31
CA MET A 1 -21.85 -20.62 -3.09
C MET A 1 -22.73 -20.97 -1.91
N THR A 2 -22.47 -22.10 -1.25
CA THR A 2 -23.21 -22.56 -0.07
C THR A 2 -22.82 -21.68 1.10
N THR A 3 -23.80 -21.00 1.70
CA THR A 3 -23.65 -20.27 2.96
C THR A 3 -23.15 -21.28 4.00
N PRO A 4 -21.99 -21.07 4.65
CA PRO A 4 -21.57 -21.97 5.72
C PRO A 4 -22.60 -21.98 6.83
N ALA A 5 -22.87 -23.16 7.39
CA ALA A 5 -23.78 -23.33 8.52
C ALA A 5 -23.36 -22.35 9.65
N PRO A 6 -24.33 -21.76 10.38
CA PRO A 6 -24.03 -20.84 11.47
C PRO A 6 -23.13 -21.56 12.48
N THR A 7 -21.89 -21.08 12.62
CA THR A 7 -20.99 -21.57 13.66
C THR A 7 -21.59 -21.24 15.01
N ASP A 8 -21.56 -22.17 15.93
CA ASP A 8 -22.12 -21.98 17.30
C ASP A 8 -21.33 -20.91 18.09
N VAL A 9 -20.18 -20.43 17.53
CA VAL A 9 -19.28 -19.43 18.08
C VAL A 9 -19.52 -18.09 17.36
N GLU A 10 -19.88 -17.06 18.11
CA GLU A 10 -20.07 -15.71 17.59
C GLU A 10 -18.74 -14.97 17.47
N LEU A 11 -17.88 -15.04 18.50
CA LEU A 11 -16.65 -14.27 18.62
C LEU A 11 -15.43 -15.17 18.84
N THR A 12 -14.36 -14.93 18.08
CA THR A 12 -13.02 -15.43 18.39
C THR A 12 -12.16 -14.27 18.88
N ILE A 13 -11.58 -14.36 20.08
CA ILE A 13 -10.53 -13.44 20.52
C ILE A 13 -9.20 -14.09 20.13
N LEU A 14 -8.50 -13.47 19.16
CA LEU A 14 -7.29 -13.98 18.52
C LEU A 14 -6.06 -13.26 19.05
N MET A 15 -5.09 -14.02 19.53
CA MET A 15 -3.80 -13.49 19.98
C MET A 15 -2.66 -14.17 19.19
N PRO A 16 -1.86 -13.43 18.41
CA PRO A 16 -0.61 -13.94 17.87
C PRO A 16 0.39 -14.11 19.02
N CYS A 17 1.10 -15.23 19.05
CA CYS A 17 2.02 -15.54 20.13
C CYS A 17 3.39 -15.95 19.60
N LEU A 18 4.45 -15.34 20.16
CA LEU A 18 5.84 -15.78 20.00
C LEU A 18 6.64 -15.51 21.26
N ASN A 19 6.76 -16.53 22.11
CA ASN A 19 7.46 -16.44 23.41
C ASN A 19 6.85 -15.37 24.33
N GLU A 20 5.57 -15.49 24.66
CA GLU A 20 4.83 -14.55 25.52
C GLU A 20 4.43 -15.18 26.88
N ALA A 21 5.21 -16.15 27.39
CA ALA A 21 4.88 -16.86 28.63
C ALA A 21 4.66 -15.93 29.84
N GLU A 22 5.30 -14.75 29.87
CA GLU A 22 5.19 -13.78 30.97
C GLU A 22 3.79 -13.10 31.03
N THR A 23 3.13 -12.93 29.89
CA THR A 23 1.93 -12.09 29.76
C THR A 23 0.71 -12.83 29.28
N LEU A 24 0.91 -13.97 28.61
CA LEU A 24 -0.17 -14.72 27.93
C LEU A 24 -1.27 -15.17 28.89
N GLU A 25 -0.93 -15.65 30.09
CA GLU A 25 -1.93 -16.06 31.09
C GLU A 25 -2.90 -14.91 31.43
N VAL A 26 -2.36 -13.71 31.70
CA VAL A 26 -3.15 -12.53 32.04
C VAL A 26 -4.08 -12.16 30.88
N CYS A 27 -3.57 -12.16 29.64
CA CYS A 27 -4.35 -11.86 28.44
C CYS A 27 -5.49 -12.86 28.25
N ILE A 28 -5.23 -14.17 28.39
CA ILE A 28 -6.25 -15.22 28.24
C ILE A 28 -7.33 -15.07 29.34
N ARG A 29 -6.95 -14.88 30.59
CA ARG A 29 -7.92 -14.72 31.69
C ARG A 29 -8.81 -13.49 31.49
N LYS A 30 -8.27 -12.36 31.04
CA LYS A 30 -9.04 -11.16 30.71
C LYS A 30 -10.04 -11.43 29.57
N ALA A 31 -9.58 -12.07 28.50
CA ALA A 31 -10.44 -12.43 27.36
C ALA A 31 -11.55 -13.41 27.76
N GLN A 32 -11.27 -14.44 28.52
CA GLN A 32 -12.27 -15.37 29.05
C GLN A 32 -13.24 -14.68 30.01
N GLY A 33 -12.75 -13.81 30.90
CA GLY A 33 -13.56 -13.02 31.79
C GLY A 33 -14.54 -12.11 31.03
N PHE A 34 -14.10 -11.50 29.93
CA PHE A 34 -14.97 -10.75 29.03
C PHE A 34 -16.07 -11.64 28.43
N LEU A 35 -15.72 -12.80 27.85
CA LEU A 35 -16.72 -13.73 27.27
C LEU A 35 -17.73 -14.20 28.29
N GLN A 36 -17.30 -14.48 29.52
CA GLN A 36 -18.21 -14.90 30.61
C GLN A 36 -19.15 -13.76 31.02
N ARG A 37 -18.63 -12.55 31.24
CA ARG A 37 -19.47 -11.40 31.67
C ARG A 37 -20.46 -10.96 30.61
N SER A 38 -20.04 -10.93 29.35
CA SER A 38 -20.86 -10.48 28.22
C SER A 38 -21.88 -11.54 27.76
N GLY A 39 -21.74 -12.80 28.17
CA GLY A 39 -22.56 -13.91 27.71
C GLY A 39 -22.39 -14.23 26.22
N ILE A 40 -21.37 -13.66 25.55
CA ILE A 40 -21.11 -13.91 24.14
C ILE A 40 -20.53 -15.33 23.99
N ARG A 41 -21.12 -16.12 23.11
CA ARG A 41 -20.56 -17.43 22.75
C ARG A 41 -19.28 -17.26 21.96
N GLY A 42 -18.15 -17.43 22.63
CA GLY A 42 -16.85 -17.14 22.04
C GLY A 42 -15.78 -18.15 22.42
N GLU A 43 -14.65 -18.04 21.74
CA GLU A 43 -13.44 -18.78 22.02
C GLU A 43 -12.25 -17.81 22.14
N VAL A 44 -11.21 -18.25 22.89
CA VAL A 44 -9.89 -17.64 22.86
C VAL A 44 -8.99 -18.52 22.00
N LEU A 45 -8.38 -17.94 20.97
CA LEU A 45 -7.51 -18.61 20.02
C LEU A 45 -6.11 -17.99 20.06
N ILE A 46 -5.13 -18.82 20.38
CA ILE A 46 -3.71 -18.44 20.32
C ILE A 46 -3.13 -18.96 19.03
N SER A 47 -2.66 -18.06 18.17
CA SER A 47 -1.93 -18.43 16.95
C SER A 47 -0.43 -18.37 17.23
N ASP A 48 0.12 -19.53 17.55
CA ASP A 48 1.53 -19.69 17.93
C ASP A 48 2.44 -19.66 16.71
N ASN A 49 3.50 -18.86 16.78
CA ASN A 49 4.49 -18.67 15.71
C ASN A 49 5.84 -19.38 15.99
N GLY A 50 5.80 -20.45 16.75
CA GLY A 50 6.96 -21.27 17.11
C GLY A 50 7.59 -20.86 18.43
N SER A 51 6.77 -20.69 19.48
CA SER A 51 7.22 -20.41 20.85
C SER A 51 8.00 -21.58 21.44
N THR A 52 9.01 -21.28 22.26
CA THR A 52 9.89 -22.25 22.93
C THR A 52 9.94 -22.05 24.45
N ASP A 53 9.17 -21.11 24.98
CA ASP A 53 9.17 -20.68 26.37
C ASP A 53 8.05 -21.28 27.23
N GLY A 54 7.26 -22.22 26.66
CA GLY A 54 6.12 -22.81 27.34
C GLY A 54 4.80 -22.09 27.14
N SER A 55 4.74 -21.02 26.32
CA SER A 55 3.48 -20.28 26.02
C SER A 55 2.34 -21.18 25.58
N GLN A 56 2.62 -22.22 24.78
CA GLN A 56 1.62 -23.17 24.29
C GLN A 56 0.95 -23.94 25.44
N ALA A 57 1.77 -24.51 26.34
CA ALA A 57 1.28 -25.26 27.49
C ALA A 57 0.45 -24.38 28.45
N ILE A 58 0.84 -23.12 28.63
CA ILE A 58 0.07 -22.13 29.41
C ILE A 58 -1.31 -21.92 28.77
N ALA A 59 -1.36 -21.71 27.47
CA ALA A 59 -2.62 -21.47 26.74
C ALA A 59 -3.56 -22.68 26.84
N GLU A 60 -3.06 -23.88 26.59
CA GLU A 60 -3.83 -25.14 26.68
C GLU A 60 -4.31 -25.42 28.11
N GLY A 61 -3.46 -25.20 29.11
CA GLY A 61 -3.77 -25.36 30.53
C GLY A 61 -4.90 -24.41 30.99
N LEU A 62 -5.11 -23.28 30.33
CA LEU A 62 -6.19 -22.33 30.55
C LEU A 62 -7.41 -22.59 29.68
N GLY A 63 -7.42 -23.65 28.88
CA GLY A 63 -8.53 -23.98 27.98
C GLY A 63 -8.65 -23.09 26.75
N ALA A 64 -7.61 -22.30 26.42
CA ALA A 64 -7.54 -21.60 25.14
C ALA A 64 -7.13 -22.57 24.04
N ARG A 65 -7.66 -22.37 22.84
CA ARG A 65 -7.29 -23.20 21.70
C ARG A 65 -6.00 -22.67 21.07
N VAL A 66 -5.05 -23.56 20.83
CA VAL A 66 -3.76 -23.24 20.20
C VAL A 66 -3.79 -23.72 18.74
N SER A 67 -3.28 -22.88 17.84
CA SER A 67 -3.05 -23.20 16.44
C SER A 67 -1.63 -22.79 16.05
N HIS A 68 -0.89 -23.71 15.39
CA HIS A 68 0.48 -23.46 14.98
C HIS A 68 0.55 -22.83 13.60
N ALA A 69 1.15 -21.64 13.50
CA ALA A 69 1.34 -20.97 12.22
C ALA A 69 2.49 -21.66 11.44
N PRO A 70 2.25 -22.11 10.18
CA PRO A 70 3.24 -22.86 9.42
C PRO A 70 4.41 -22.00 8.93
N ARG A 71 4.22 -20.67 8.88
CA ARG A 71 5.23 -19.69 8.46
C ARG A 71 5.57 -18.76 9.61
N ARG A 72 6.84 -18.35 9.70
CA ARG A 72 7.27 -17.36 10.68
C ARG A 72 6.86 -15.94 10.29
N GLY A 73 6.50 -15.13 11.26
CA GLY A 73 6.18 -13.71 11.14
C GLY A 73 4.85 -13.34 11.80
N TYR A 74 4.75 -12.09 12.21
CA TYR A 74 3.56 -11.54 12.89
C TYR A 74 2.29 -11.70 12.03
N GLY A 75 2.37 -11.25 10.77
CA GLY A 75 1.27 -11.39 9.82
C GLY A 75 0.93 -12.85 9.52
N ALA A 76 1.94 -13.73 9.45
CA ALA A 76 1.72 -15.16 9.24
C ALA A 76 0.93 -15.81 10.39
N ALA A 77 1.23 -15.43 11.64
CA ALA A 77 0.45 -15.86 12.80
C ALA A 77 -1.00 -15.38 12.73
N LEU A 78 -1.21 -14.11 12.35
CA LEU A 78 -2.55 -13.56 12.24
C LEU A 78 -3.35 -14.18 11.09
N ILE A 79 -2.75 -14.39 9.92
CA ILE A 79 -3.40 -15.08 8.79
C ILE A 79 -3.83 -16.48 9.21
N ASN A 80 -2.92 -17.25 9.82
CA ASN A 80 -3.25 -18.56 10.36
C ASN A 80 -4.41 -18.50 11.36
N GLY A 81 -4.35 -17.57 12.32
CA GLY A 81 -5.38 -17.39 13.31
C GLY A 81 -6.76 -17.05 12.70
N ILE A 82 -6.80 -16.17 11.69
CA ILE A 82 -8.04 -15.82 10.97
C ILE A 82 -8.63 -17.03 10.25
N GLU A 83 -7.78 -17.85 9.62
CA GLU A 83 -8.23 -19.09 8.96
C GLU A 83 -8.78 -20.11 9.97
N GLN A 84 -8.13 -20.26 11.10
CA GLN A 84 -8.51 -21.23 12.15
C GLN A 84 -9.61 -20.74 13.08
N ALA A 85 -9.93 -19.44 13.12
CA ALA A 85 -10.99 -18.89 13.94
C ALA A 85 -12.34 -19.52 13.60
N ARG A 86 -13.19 -19.76 14.61
CA ARG A 86 -14.54 -20.32 14.47
C ARG A 86 -15.62 -19.25 14.53
N GLY A 87 -15.33 -18.10 15.14
CA GLY A 87 -16.27 -17.00 15.29
C GLY A 87 -16.68 -16.35 13.97
N THR A 88 -17.91 -15.86 13.92
CA THR A 88 -18.38 -14.96 12.86
C THR A 88 -17.57 -13.68 12.87
N TYR A 89 -17.28 -13.19 14.08
CA TYR A 89 -16.42 -12.05 14.31
C TYR A 89 -15.11 -12.48 14.94
N VAL A 90 -14.05 -11.74 14.63
CA VAL A 90 -12.73 -11.92 15.24
C VAL A 90 -12.30 -10.58 15.83
N ILE A 91 -11.86 -10.59 17.09
CA ILE A 91 -11.13 -9.46 17.68
C ILE A 91 -9.70 -9.93 17.92
N MET A 92 -8.75 -9.24 17.33
CA MET A 92 -7.33 -9.53 17.48
C MET A 92 -6.60 -8.45 18.28
N ALA A 93 -5.66 -8.85 19.11
CA ALA A 93 -4.67 -7.96 19.75
C ALA A 93 -3.43 -8.75 20.16
N ASP A 94 -2.35 -8.01 20.48
CA ASP A 94 -1.09 -8.60 20.92
C ASP A 94 -1.23 -9.25 22.30
N ALA A 95 -0.48 -10.34 22.55
CA ALA A 95 -0.51 -11.12 23.79
C ALA A 95 0.41 -10.56 24.87
N ASP A 96 0.77 -9.28 24.83
CA ASP A 96 1.75 -8.61 25.69
C ASP A 96 1.15 -7.76 26.84
N ASP A 97 -0.16 -7.93 27.06
CA ASP A 97 -0.97 -7.18 28.04
C ASP A 97 -1.00 -5.65 27.83
N SER A 98 -0.62 -5.17 26.65
CA SER A 98 -0.69 -3.73 26.34
C SER A 98 -2.12 -3.25 26.01
N TYR A 99 -2.99 -4.15 25.55
CA TYR A 99 -4.38 -3.85 25.21
C TYR A 99 -5.37 -4.36 26.27
N ASP A 100 -6.52 -3.71 26.30
CA ASP A 100 -7.59 -4.03 27.23
C ASP A 100 -8.54 -5.10 26.64
N PHE A 101 -8.36 -6.36 27.06
CA PHE A 101 -9.22 -7.47 26.69
C PHE A 101 -10.50 -7.55 27.55
N GLU A 102 -10.64 -6.70 28.57
CA GLU A 102 -11.81 -6.73 29.45
C GLU A 102 -12.99 -5.91 28.89
N ASN A 103 -12.73 -4.93 28.03
CA ASN A 103 -13.72 -3.99 27.51
C ASN A 103 -13.79 -4.05 25.98
N LEU A 104 -14.29 -5.16 25.45
CA LEU A 104 -14.41 -5.39 24.00
C LEU A 104 -15.83 -5.18 23.46
N GLU A 105 -16.81 -4.87 24.33
CA GLU A 105 -18.22 -4.63 23.95
C GLU A 105 -18.34 -3.61 22.82
N PRO A 106 -17.64 -2.44 22.84
CA PRO A 106 -17.78 -1.47 21.77
C PRO A 106 -17.36 -1.99 20.39
N PHE A 107 -16.42 -2.93 20.32
CA PHE A 107 -16.02 -3.58 19.07
C PHE A 107 -17.12 -4.52 18.58
N VAL A 108 -17.67 -5.35 19.48
CA VAL A 108 -18.73 -6.30 19.13
C VAL A 108 -19.97 -5.56 18.66
N ASP A 109 -20.37 -4.48 19.34
CA ASP A 109 -21.53 -3.68 18.98
C ASP A 109 -21.42 -3.08 17.59
N ARG A 110 -20.23 -2.55 17.22
CA ARG A 110 -19.99 -2.04 15.87
C ARG A 110 -20.03 -3.14 14.81
N LEU A 111 -19.47 -4.31 15.12
CA LEU A 111 -19.52 -5.47 14.22
C LEU A 111 -20.94 -5.97 14.02
N ARG A 112 -21.74 -6.08 15.09
CA ARG A 112 -23.17 -6.41 15.03
C ARG A 112 -23.98 -5.37 14.25
N ALA A 113 -23.58 -4.08 14.33
CA ALA A 113 -24.18 -3.00 13.54
C ALA A 113 -23.74 -2.99 12.07
N GLY A 114 -22.97 -3.99 11.63
CA GLY A 114 -22.61 -4.21 10.23
C GLY A 114 -21.29 -3.53 9.79
N ALA A 115 -20.41 -3.16 10.73
CA ALA A 115 -19.04 -2.81 10.37
C ALA A 115 -18.28 -4.05 9.88
N ASP A 116 -17.52 -3.90 8.81
CA ASP A 116 -16.66 -4.97 8.28
C ASP A 116 -15.32 -5.04 9.04
N LEU A 117 -14.81 -3.86 9.45
CA LEU A 117 -13.58 -3.71 10.22
C LEU A 117 -13.76 -2.61 11.27
N VAL A 118 -13.39 -2.88 12.51
CA VAL A 118 -13.39 -1.92 13.62
C VAL A 118 -11.98 -1.77 14.15
N MET A 119 -11.44 -0.56 14.11
CA MET A 119 -10.10 -0.23 14.57
C MET A 119 -10.15 0.36 15.98
N GLY A 120 -9.24 -0.05 16.85
CA GLY A 120 -8.99 0.69 18.07
C GLY A 120 -8.34 2.04 17.77
N ASN A 121 -8.64 3.07 18.58
CA ASN A 121 -7.95 4.36 18.53
C ASN A 121 -7.35 4.68 19.88
N ARG A 122 -6.03 4.48 19.97
CA ARG A 122 -5.26 4.71 21.21
C ARG A 122 -5.13 6.19 21.57
N PHE A 123 -5.12 7.05 20.56
CA PHE A 123 -5.03 8.51 20.77
C PHE A 123 -6.32 9.09 21.36
N ARG A 124 -7.48 8.46 21.11
CA ARG A 124 -8.77 8.84 21.68
C ARG A 124 -9.05 8.16 23.01
N GLY A 125 -8.60 6.92 23.20
CA GLY A 125 -8.88 6.15 24.42
C GLY A 125 -7.86 6.37 25.52
N GLY A 126 -6.65 6.80 25.17
CA GLY A 126 -5.58 7.12 26.13
C GLY A 126 -4.37 6.20 26.02
N ILE A 127 -3.20 6.82 26.05
CA ILE A 127 -1.89 6.14 26.03
C ILE A 127 -1.22 6.40 27.37
N ALA A 128 -1.04 5.34 28.17
CA ALA A 128 -0.41 5.43 29.47
C ALA A 128 1.06 5.91 29.35
N PRO A 129 1.61 6.58 30.40
CA PRO A 129 3.00 7.00 30.38
C PRO A 129 3.94 5.82 30.13
N GLY A 130 4.87 5.98 29.17
CA GLY A 130 5.85 4.94 28.80
C GLY A 130 5.32 3.78 27.94
N ALA A 131 4.01 3.75 27.61
CA ALA A 131 3.43 2.70 26.78
C ALA A 131 3.78 2.82 25.30
N MET A 132 4.15 3.99 24.83
CA MET A 132 4.55 4.23 23.46
C MET A 132 5.79 5.14 23.42
N PRO A 133 6.85 4.78 22.70
CA PRO A 133 8.01 5.64 22.53
C PRO A 133 7.62 7.02 21.95
N PRO A 134 8.25 8.13 22.39
CA PRO A 134 7.91 9.48 21.93
C PRO A 134 7.93 9.64 20.40
N LEU A 135 8.92 9.04 19.75
CA LEU A 135 9.03 9.04 18.28
C LEU A 135 7.78 8.44 17.61
N HIS A 136 7.26 7.33 18.15
CA HIS A 136 6.06 6.69 17.62
C HIS A 136 4.80 7.49 17.96
N LYS A 137 4.72 8.05 19.16
CA LYS A 137 3.55 8.79 19.64
C LYS A 137 3.33 10.10 18.89
N TYR A 138 4.39 10.88 18.67
CA TYR A 138 4.28 12.25 18.15
C TYR A 138 4.62 12.38 16.66
N LEU A 139 5.37 11.46 16.08
CA LEU A 139 5.79 11.52 14.68
C LEU A 139 5.35 10.29 13.88
N GLY A 140 5.83 9.09 14.23
CA GLY A 140 5.66 7.89 13.40
C GLY A 140 4.20 7.55 13.12
N ASN A 141 3.41 7.24 14.16
CA ASN A 141 2.01 6.86 14.00
C ASN A 141 1.14 8.00 13.42
N PRO A 142 1.24 9.28 13.89
CA PRO A 142 0.48 10.36 13.30
C PRO A 142 0.77 10.60 11.82
N VAL A 143 2.06 10.61 11.43
CA VAL A 143 2.46 10.82 10.03
C VAL A 143 2.01 9.68 9.13
N LEU A 144 2.26 8.43 9.55
CA LEU A 144 1.83 7.26 8.76
C LEU A 144 0.30 7.14 8.68
N SER A 145 -0.42 7.47 9.76
CA SER A 145 -1.88 7.50 9.75
C SER A 145 -2.41 8.60 8.84
N PHE A 146 -1.79 9.79 8.86
CA PHE A 146 -2.13 10.89 7.95
C PHE A 146 -1.90 10.49 6.48
N ILE A 147 -0.77 9.86 6.17
CA ILE A 147 -0.47 9.36 4.81
C ILE A 147 -1.49 8.29 4.40
N GLY A 148 -1.82 7.35 5.29
CA GLY A 148 -2.83 6.33 5.04
C GLY A 148 -4.21 6.92 4.78
N GLU A 149 -4.64 7.92 5.57
CA GLU A 149 -5.89 8.64 5.37
C GLU A 149 -5.89 9.42 4.05
N LEU A 150 -4.79 10.11 3.73
CA LEU A 150 -4.65 10.87 2.48
C LEU A 150 -4.75 9.97 1.25
N PHE A 151 -4.14 8.78 1.29
CA PHE A 151 -4.06 7.88 0.15
C PHE A 151 -5.31 7.03 -0.05
N PHE A 152 -5.90 6.52 1.03
CA PHE A 152 -6.95 5.50 0.98
C PHE A 152 -8.30 5.96 1.57
N ARG A 153 -8.31 7.01 2.39
CA ARG A 153 -9.50 7.59 3.01
C ARG A 153 -10.36 6.57 3.79
N PRO A 154 -9.76 5.77 4.67
CA PRO A 154 -10.51 4.82 5.49
C PRO A 154 -11.42 5.49 6.54
N GLY A 155 -11.27 6.78 6.83
CA GLY A 155 -12.01 7.48 7.87
C GLY A 155 -11.51 7.19 9.29
N ILE A 156 -10.25 6.76 9.45
CA ILE A 156 -9.64 6.39 10.73
C ILE A 156 -8.40 7.22 11.04
N ARG A 157 -8.11 7.38 12.34
CA ARG A 157 -6.99 8.21 12.81
C ARG A 157 -5.85 7.42 13.44
N ASP A 158 -6.10 6.18 13.89
CA ASP A 158 -5.06 5.28 14.38
C ASP A 158 -4.91 4.06 13.48
N PHE A 159 -4.22 4.25 12.36
CA PHE A 159 -4.05 3.27 11.29
C PHE A 159 -3.30 2.00 11.75
N HIS A 160 -2.46 2.12 12.77
CA HIS A 160 -1.55 1.07 13.22
C HIS A 160 -1.90 0.50 14.61
N CYS A 161 -3.14 0.73 15.11
CA CYS A 161 -3.58 0.08 16.33
C CYS A 161 -3.62 -1.44 16.16
N GLY A 162 -3.06 -2.20 17.11
CA GLY A 162 -3.05 -3.67 17.09
C GLY A 162 -4.41 -4.26 17.47
N LEU A 163 -5.17 -3.61 18.35
CA LEU A 163 -6.52 -4.07 18.72
C LEU A 163 -7.51 -3.75 17.60
N ARG A 164 -8.05 -4.79 16.97
CA ARG A 164 -8.98 -4.72 15.84
C ARG A 164 -10.07 -5.76 15.93
N GLY A 165 -11.27 -5.40 15.54
CA GLY A 165 -12.37 -6.33 15.36
C GLY A 165 -12.80 -6.38 13.89
N PHE A 166 -13.22 -7.55 13.39
CA PHE A 166 -13.66 -7.66 12.01
C PHE A 166 -14.61 -8.85 11.77
N ASN A 167 -15.40 -8.74 10.71
CA ASN A 167 -16.14 -9.86 10.16
C ASN A 167 -15.18 -10.81 9.45
N ARG A 168 -15.05 -12.03 9.96
CA ARG A 168 -14.11 -13.04 9.46
C ARG A 168 -14.31 -13.34 7.97
N ALA A 169 -15.54 -13.57 7.54
CA ALA A 169 -15.86 -13.91 6.16
C ALA A 169 -15.42 -12.78 5.21
N ARG A 170 -15.63 -11.53 5.61
CA ARG A 170 -15.24 -10.36 4.83
C ARG A 170 -13.73 -10.22 4.74
N ILE A 171 -13.01 -10.34 5.86
CA ILE A 171 -11.54 -10.21 5.85
C ILE A 171 -10.88 -11.33 5.05
N ARG A 172 -11.38 -12.55 5.07
CA ARG A 172 -10.88 -13.64 4.24
C ARG A 172 -10.96 -13.35 2.73
N THR A 173 -11.97 -12.61 2.27
CA THR A 173 -12.07 -12.22 0.86
C THR A 173 -11.04 -11.17 0.42
N LEU A 174 -10.32 -10.56 1.37
CA LEU A 174 -9.24 -9.62 1.05
C LEU A 174 -7.93 -10.30 0.62
N ASP A 175 -7.80 -11.60 0.87
CA ASP A 175 -6.61 -12.39 0.51
C ASP A 175 -5.30 -11.75 0.99
N LEU A 176 -5.19 -11.53 2.31
CA LEU A 176 -4.03 -10.89 2.94
C LEU A 176 -2.79 -11.78 2.79
N GLN A 177 -1.67 -11.21 2.34
CA GLN A 177 -0.47 -11.94 1.93
C GLN A 177 0.78 -11.63 2.77
N THR A 178 0.81 -10.47 3.42
CA THR A 178 2.03 -10.03 4.11
C THR A 178 2.25 -10.79 5.41
N THR A 179 3.43 -11.38 5.56
CA THR A 179 3.78 -12.21 6.72
C THR A 179 4.42 -11.43 7.86
N GLY A 180 4.82 -10.17 7.65
CA GLY A 180 5.48 -9.32 8.63
C GLY A 180 4.57 -8.30 9.30
N MET A 181 5.17 -7.26 9.91
CA MET A 181 4.45 -6.19 10.61
C MET A 181 3.58 -5.34 9.66
N GLU A 182 3.89 -5.32 8.36
CA GLU A 182 3.10 -4.64 7.32
C GLU A 182 1.68 -5.21 7.15
N PHE A 183 1.40 -6.41 7.66
CA PHE A 183 0.05 -6.98 7.75
C PHE A 183 -0.96 -5.99 8.34
N ALA A 184 -0.53 -5.23 9.37
CA ALA A 184 -1.35 -4.21 10.00
C ALA A 184 -1.81 -3.13 9.00
N SER A 185 -0.94 -2.71 8.09
CA SER A 185 -1.25 -1.75 7.03
C SER A 185 -2.02 -2.40 5.89
N GLU A 186 -1.67 -3.64 5.51
CA GLU A 186 -2.33 -4.35 4.43
C GLU A 186 -3.83 -4.52 4.67
N MET A 187 -4.21 -4.94 5.88
CA MET A 187 -5.62 -5.14 6.23
C MET A 187 -6.44 -3.86 6.01
N VAL A 188 -5.97 -2.71 6.51
CA VAL A 188 -6.68 -1.44 6.37
C VAL A 188 -6.71 -0.96 4.93
N VAL A 189 -5.60 -1.06 4.22
CA VAL A 189 -5.49 -0.65 2.81
C VAL A 189 -6.44 -1.48 1.93
N ARG A 190 -6.38 -2.80 2.03
CA ARG A 190 -7.24 -3.69 1.23
C ARG A 190 -8.72 -3.52 1.59
N ALA A 191 -9.07 -3.37 2.88
CA ALA A 191 -10.43 -3.08 3.32
C ALA A 191 -10.93 -1.74 2.73
N SER A 192 -10.10 -0.68 2.76
CA SER A 192 -10.43 0.62 2.15
C SER A 192 -10.62 0.52 0.64
N LEU A 193 -9.73 -0.19 -0.07
CA LEU A 193 -9.83 -0.40 -1.51
C LEU A 193 -11.07 -1.23 -1.89
N ALA A 194 -11.47 -2.19 -1.05
CA ALA A 194 -12.70 -2.97 -1.19
C ALA A 194 -13.97 -2.20 -0.76
N ARG A 195 -13.82 -0.96 -0.27
CA ARG A 195 -14.91 -0.10 0.23
C ARG A 195 -15.68 -0.72 1.38
N TYR A 196 -14.97 -1.37 2.28
CA TYR A 196 -15.56 -1.91 3.50
C TYR A 196 -15.95 -0.79 4.45
N ARG A 197 -16.99 -1.06 5.28
CA ARG A 197 -17.37 -0.16 6.36
C ARG A 197 -16.37 -0.30 7.51
N ILE A 198 -15.47 0.71 7.61
CA ILE A 198 -14.43 0.78 8.63
C ILE A 198 -14.86 1.79 9.69
N GLU A 199 -14.80 1.40 10.96
CA GLU A 199 -15.16 2.25 12.10
C GLU A 199 -14.02 2.29 13.12
N GLU A 200 -14.04 3.30 14.02
CA GLU A 200 -13.09 3.41 15.12
C GLU A 200 -13.78 3.37 16.48
N VAL A 201 -13.13 2.72 17.43
CA VAL A 201 -13.52 2.69 18.85
C VAL A 201 -12.35 3.18 19.69
N PRO A 202 -12.56 4.11 20.66
CA PRO A 202 -11.53 4.49 21.61
C PRO A 202 -11.02 3.26 22.38
N THR A 203 -9.70 3.08 22.45
CA THR A 203 -9.08 2.01 23.23
C THR A 203 -7.85 2.51 23.98
N THR A 204 -7.61 1.98 25.17
CA THR A 204 -6.43 2.32 25.94
C THR A 204 -5.22 1.52 25.50
N LEU A 205 -4.03 2.10 25.69
CA LEU A 205 -2.75 1.40 25.55
C LEU A 205 -1.98 1.52 26.84
N LYS A 206 -1.66 0.39 27.45
CA LYS A 206 -0.81 0.29 28.65
C LYS A 206 0.62 -0.09 28.25
N LYS A 207 1.55 0.08 29.17
CA LYS A 207 2.89 -0.47 29.01
C LYS A 207 2.79 -1.99 28.95
N ASP A 208 3.49 -2.61 28.00
CA ASP A 208 3.59 -4.06 27.90
C ASP A 208 4.15 -4.68 29.20
N GLY A 209 3.66 -5.86 29.52
CA GLY A 209 4.05 -6.60 30.72
C GLY A 209 5.34 -7.42 30.58
N ARG A 210 6.04 -7.29 29.44
CA ARG A 210 7.25 -8.06 29.14
C ARG A 210 8.49 -7.50 29.83
N SER A 211 9.37 -8.38 30.28
CA SER A 211 10.70 -8.00 30.78
C SER A 211 11.71 -7.70 29.66
N ARG A 212 11.46 -8.23 28.45
CA ARG A 212 12.32 -8.08 27.26
C ARG A 212 11.95 -6.85 26.42
N PRO A 213 12.91 -6.29 25.65
CA PRO A 213 12.61 -5.20 24.72
C PRO A 213 11.61 -5.63 23.65
N PRO A 214 10.75 -4.71 23.17
CA PRO A 214 9.82 -4.99 22.07
C PRO A 214 10.57 -5.34 20.78
N HIS A 215 10.00 -6.23 19.97
CA HIS A 215 10.58 -6.64 18.69
C HIS A 215 10.60 -5.54 17.61
N LEU A 216 9.95 -4.41 17.88
CA LEU A 216 9.82 -3.28 16.94
C LEU A 216 11.12 -2.50 16.76
N ARG A 217 11.59 -2.40 15.52
CA ARG A 217 12.70 -1.53 15.08
C ARG A 217 12.15 -0.28 14.43
N SER A 218 12.07 0.83 15.16
CA SER A 218 11.31 2.04 14.81
C SER A 218 11.53 2.53 13.37
N TRP A 219 12.78 2.71 12.92
CA TRP A 219 13.08 3.19 11.57
C TRP A 219 12.84 2.15 10.49
N HIS A 220 13.23 0.91 10.74
CA HIS A 220 13.07 -0.18 9.78
C HIS A 220 11.59 -0.50 9.54
N ASP A 221 10.80 -0.61 10.62
CA ASP A 221 9.38 -0.94 10.51
C ASP A 221 8.58 0.27 9.99
N GLY A 222 8.93 1.50 10.42
CA GLY A 222 8.35 2.72 9.86
C GLY A 222 8.56 2.84 8.35
N TRP A 223 9.76 2.52 7.86
CA TRP A 223 10.04 2.47 6.43
C TRP A 223 9.25 1.37 5.71
N ARG A 224 9.12 0.17 6.30
CA ARG A 224 8.31 -0.92 5.72
C ARG A 224 6.85 -0.50 5.55
N HIS A 225 6.27 0.14 6.57
CA HIS A 225 4.89 0.67 6.49
C HIS A 225 4.76 1.75 5.43
N LEU A 226 5.66 2.75 5.40
CA LEU A 226 5.62 3.82 4.39
C LEU A 226 5.79 3.25 2.98
N ARG A 227 6.77 2.37 2.77
CA ARG A 227 6.98 1.68 1.49
C ARG A 227 5.73 0.94 1.05
N PHE A 228 5.09 0.22 1.98
CA PHE A 228 3.84 -0.49 1.69
C PHE A 228 2.74 0.47 1.23
N LEU A 229 2.49 1.55 1.97
CA LEU A 229 1.49 2.55 1.62
C LEU A 229 1.74 3.15 0.23
N LEU A 230 2.99 3.48 -0.09
CA LEU A 230 3.38 4.04 -1.40
C LEU A 230 3.15 3.04 -2.55
N LEU A 231 3.49 1.75 -2.35
CA LEU A 231 3.30 0.71 -3.37
C LEU A 231 1.82 0.49 -3.71
N PHE A 232 0.93 0.60 -2.73
CA PHE A 232 -0.52 0.48 -2.92
C PHE A 232 -1.19 1.79 -3.35
N ALA A 233 -0.45 2.91 -3.36
CA ALA A 233 -0.93 4.23 -3.78
C ALA A 233 -0.16 4.79 -5.00
N PRO A 234 -0.12 4.10 -6.15
CA PRO A 234 0.71 4.50 -7.29
C PRO A 234 0.34 5.88 -7.86
N ARG A 235 -0.86 6.38 -7.60
CA ARG A 235 -1.24 7.76 -8.00
C ARG A 235 -0.42 8.81 -7.25
N TRP A 236 -0.20 8.62 -5.95
CA TRP A 236 0.56 9.55 -5.11
C TRP A 236 2.06 9.45 -5.38
N LEU A 237 2.55 8.25 -5.71
CA LEU A 237 3.96 8.03 -6.00
C LEU A 237 4.36 8.55 -7.38
N PHE A 238 3.52 8.34 -8.39
CA PHE A 238 3.90 8.58 -9.78
C PHE A 238 3.08 9.67 -10.48
N VAL A 239 1.73 9.70 -10.30
CA VAL A 239 0.89 10.58 -11.12
C VAL A 239 1.04 12.03 -10.72
N TYR A 240 0.83 12.36 -9.44
CA TYR A 240 0.86 13.76 -9.02
C TYR A 240 2.24 14.40 -9.21
N PRO A 241 3.36 13.82 -8.73
CA PRO A 241 4.68 14.41 -8.98
C PRO A 241 5.03 14.36 -10.47
N GLY A 242 4.64 13.29 -11.18
CA GLY A 242 4.87 13.17 -12.62
C GLY A 242 4.15 14.24 -13.44
N LEU A 243 2.89 14.53 -13.15
CA LEU A 243 2.14 15.60 -13.84
C LEU A 243 2.76 16.98 -13.56
N VAL A 244 3.10 17.26 -12.30
CA VAL A 244 3.74 18.53 -11.93
C VAL A 244 5.06 18.70 -12.67
N ALA A 245 5.94 17.70 -12.64
CA ALA A 245 7.23 17.74 -13.31
C ALA A 245 7.07 17.87 -14.84
N PHE A 246 6.17 17.08 -15.43
CA PHE A 246 5.92 17.11 -16.87
C PHE A 246 5.43 18.47 -17.34
N PHE A 247 4.38 19.02 -16.71
CA PHE A 247 3.81 20.28 -17.17
C PHE A 247 4.72 21.47 -16.88
N LEU A 248 5.39 21.52 -15.73
CA LEU A 248 6.38 22.56 -15.44
C LEU A 248 7.53 22.52 -16.45
N GLY A 249 8.06 21.32 -16.74
CA GLY A 249 9.11 21.14 -17.72
C GLY A 249 8.65 21.51 -19.14
N ALA A 250 7.50 21.01 -19.58
CA ALA A 250 6.97 21.27 -20.92
C ALA A 250 6.64 22.75 -21.15
N ILE A 251 6.03 23.44 -20.17
CA ILE A 251 5.73 24.86 -20.24
C ILE A 251 7.03 25.67 -20.31
N ALA A 252 8.01 25.37 -19.45
CA ALA A 252 9.28 26.07 -19.46
C ALA A 252 10.04 25.87 -20.78
N VAL A 253 10.11 24.65 -21.32
CA VAL A 253 10.69 24.38 -22.64
C VAL A 253 9.92 25.15 -23.72
N GLY A 254 8.60 25.11 -23.73
CA GLY A 254 7.78 25.82 -24.70
C GLY A 254 8.03 27.33 -24.68
N VAL A 255 7.99 27.96 -23.51
CA VAL A 255 8.22 29.42 -23.37
C VAL A 255 9.64 29.80 -23.78
N LEU A 256 10.67 29.08 -23.28
CA LEU A 256 12.07 29.37 -23.56
C LEU A 256 12.52 29.06 -25.00
N SER A 257 11.73 28.30 -25.76
CA SER A 257 11.94 28.09 -27.19
C SER A 257 11.79 29.39 -28.01
N PHE A 258 10.99 30.34 -27.53
CA PHE A 258 10.78 31.64 -28.19
C PHE A 258 11.75 32.72 -27.73
N GLY A 259 12.47 32.55 -26.63
CA GLY A 259 13.45 33.49 -26.09
C GLY A 259 13.69 33.33 -24.61
N GLY A 260 14.79 33.91 -24.11
CA GLY A 260 15.04 34.03 -22.67
C GLY A 260 14.08 35.01 -22.00
N ILE A 261 13.75 34.75 -20.73
CA ILE A 261 12.90 35.64 -19.92
C ILE A 261 13.67 36.13 -18.69
N ASN A 262 13.41 37.35 -18.27
CA ASN A 262 13.95 37.92 -17.05
C ASN A 262 12.82 38.09 -16.02
N VAL A 263 12.99 37.52 -14.82
CA VAL A 263 12.04 37.66 -13.71
C VAL A 263 12.82 38.13 -12.48
N GLY A 264 12.50 39.29 -11.99
CA GLY A 264 13.12 39.84 -10.77
C GLY A 264 14.66 39.98 -10.84
N GLY A 265 15.20 40.26 -12.03
CA GLY A 265 16.66 40.34 -12.25
C GLY A 265 17.38 39.02 -12.50
N VAL A 266 16.65 37.91 -12.50
CA VAL A 266 17.19 36.57 -12.82
C VAL A 266 16.85 36.23 -14.26
N GLY A 267 17.85 35.95 -15.09
CA GLY A 267 17.71 35.54 -16.49
C GLY A 267 17.51 34.03 -16.59
N PHE A 268 16.39 33.60 -17.19
CA PHE A 268 16.11 32.22 -17.54
C PHE A 268 16.29 32.05 -19.05
N ASP A 269 17.19 31.18 -19.46
CA ASP A 269 17.51 30.99 -20.87
C ASP A 269 17.86 29.50 -21.16
N VAL A 270 18.66 29.20 -22.14
CA VAL A 270 18.97 27.86 -22.66
C VAL A 270 19.41 26.86 -21.58
N THR A 271 20.20 27.32 -20.59
CA THR A 271 20.57 26.45 -19.46
C THR A 271 19.36 25.96 -18.69
N THR A 272 18.42 26.88 -18.38
CA THR A 272 17.16 26.55 -17.71
C THR A 272 16.32 25.61 -18.58
N MET A 273 16.32 25.82 -19.90
CA MET A 273 15.60 24.99 -20.86
C MET A 273 16.10 23.53 -20.87
N VAL A 274 17.40 23.30 -20.75
CA VAL A 274 17.97 21.94 -20.63
C VAL A 274 17.48 21.25 -19.37
N TYR A 275 17.51 21.91 -18.21
CA TYR A 275 16.99 21.30 -16.97
C TYR A 275 15.45 21.12 -17.00
N ALA A 276 14.75 22.04 -17.63
CA ALA A 276 13.30 21.91 -17.83
C ALA A 276 12.95 20.71 -18.73
N SER A 277 13.74 20.45 -19.78
CA SER A 277 13.56 19.26 -20.63
C SER A 277 13.80 17.96 -19.84
N ALA A 278 14.82 17.92 -19.02
CA ALA A 278 15.08 16.77 -18.12
C ALA A 278 13.91 16.55 -17.15
N LEU A 279 13.38 17.65 -16.57
CA LEU A 279 12.21 17.58 -15.69
C LEU A 279 10.97 17.05 -16.43
N CYS A 280 10.76 17.47 -17.67
CA CYS A 280 9.68 16.99 -18.54
C CYS A 280 9.81 15.47 -18.79
N VAL A 281 11.02 14.99 -19.12
CA VAL A 281 11.31 13.56 -19.34
C VAL A 281 11.05 12.75 -18.06
N ILE A 282 11.52 13.21 -16.89
CA ILE A 282 11.30 12.55 -15.61
C ILE A 282 9.80 12.47 -15.29
N GLY A 283 9.07 13.58 -15.52
CA GLY A 283 7.63 13.61 -15.32
C GLY A 283 6.89 12.63 -16.22
N PHE A 284 7.21 12.61 -17.50
CA PHE A 284 6.62 11.68 -18.47
C PHE A 284 6.91 10.23 -18.10
N GLN A 285 8.15 9.90 -17.77
CA GLN A 285 8.56 8.56 -17.35
C GLN A 285 7.81 8.11 -16.09
N SER A 286 7.58 9.00 -15.13
CA SER A 286 6.77 8.71 -13.96
C SER A 286 5.33 8.33 -14.33
N LEU A 287 4.72 9.01 -15.31
CA LEU A 287 3.39 8.67 -15.80
C LEU A 287 3.35 7.30 -16.50
N LEU A 288 4.40 6.96 -17.25
CA LEU A 288 4.54 5.63 -17.85
C LEU A 288 4.68 4.53 -16.79
N PHE A 289 5.48 4.76 -15.73
CA PHE A 289 5.59 3.82 -14.61
C PHE A 289 4.26 3.66 -13.87
N PHE A 290 3.50 4.74 -13.67
CA PHE A 290 2.15 4.60 -13.10
C PHE A 290 1.28 3.66 -13.94
N TRP A 291 1.28 3.86 -15.26
CA TRP A 291 0.47 3.04 -16.16
C TRP A 291 0.84 1.56 -16.05
N LEU A 292 2.14 1.23 -16.13
CA LEU A 292 2.65 -0.13 -16.03
C LEU A 292 2.36 -0.76 -14.67
N THR A 293 2.63 -0.02 -13.59
CA THR A 293 2.34 -0.48 -12.23
C THR A 293 0.86 -0.76 -12.04
N LYS A 294 -0.01 0.14 -12.54
CA LYS A 294 -1.46 -0.03 -12.46
C LYS A 294 -1.94 -1.23 -13.26
N LEU A 295 -1.40 -1.42 -14.46
CA LEU A 295 -1.72 -2.54 -15.33
C LEU A 295 -1.34 -3.87 -14.66
N TYR A 296 -0.10 -4.00 -14.23
CA TYR A 296 0.42 -5.18 -13.54
C TYR A 296 -0.35 -5.48 -12.24
N ALA A 297 -0.47 -4.49 -11.36
CA ALA A 297 -1.14 -4.67 -10.07
C ALA A 297 -2.62 -5.03 -10.19
N THR A 298 -3.27 -4.64 -11.29
CA THR A 298 -4.66 -5.02 -11.55
C THR A 298 -4.77 -6.46 -12.07
N GLN A 299 -3.83 -6.90 -12.89
CA GLN A 299 -3.78 -8.27 -13.41
C GLN A 299 -3.47 -9.30 -12.33
N GLU A 300 -2.53 -8.99 -11.44
CA GLU A 300 -2.16 -9.85 -10.32
C GLU A 300 -3.12 -9.72 -9.11
N GLY A 301 -4.24 -8.99 -9.26
CA GLY A 301 -5.25 -8.86 -8.20
C GLY A 301 -4.86 -8.00 -7.00
N PHE A 302 -3.70 -7.31 -7.03
CA PHE A 302 -3.28 -6.41 -5.95
C PHE A 302 -4.13 -5.14 -5.85
N LEU A 303 -4.68 -4.68 -6.97
CA LEU A 303 -5.53 -3.51 -7.02
C LEU A 303 -6.89 -3.83 -7.67
N PRO A 304 -8.01 -3.29 -7.14
CA PRO A 304 -9.32 -3.54 -7.71
C PRO A 304 -9.45 -2.94 -9.11
N THR A 305 -10.15 -3.65 -9.99
CA THR A 305 -10.54 -3.17 -11.30
C THR A 305 -11.74 -2.24 -11.18
N SER A 306 -11.63 -1.00 -11.67
CA SER A 306 -12.79 -0.11 -11.79
C SER A 306 -13.28 -0.07 -13.23
N GLU A 307 -14.60 0.16 -13.42
CA GLU A 307 -15.20 0.35 -14.74
C GLU A 307 -14.51 1.46 -15.56
N ARG A 308 -14.11 2.54 -14.87
CA ARG A 308 -13.38 3.64 -15.50
C ARG A 308 -12.02 3.20 -16.01
N TYR A 309 -11.32 2.38 -15.22
CA TYR A 309 -10.02 1.82 -15.62
C TYR A 309 -10.17 0.87 -16.81
N ARG A 310 -11.14 -0.06 -16.79
CA ARG A 310 -11.42 -0.95 -17.92
C ARG A 310 -11.69 -0.18 -19.22
N ARG A 311 -12.48 0.91 -19.16
CA ARG A 311 -12.73 1.78 -20.31
C ARG A 311 -11.48 2.48 -20.82
N ILE A 312 -10.58 2.91 -19.93
CA ILE A 312 -9.31 3.55 -20.34
C ILE A 312 -8.40 2.52 -21.01
N VAL A 313 -8.23 1.34 -20.40
CA VAL A 313 -7.40 0.26 -20.98
C VAL A 313 -7.95 -0.18 -22.34
N ALA A 314 -9.26 -0.34 -22.47
CA ALA A 314 -9.90 -0.70 -23.74
C ALA A 314 -9.72 0.35 -24.85
N LYS A 315 -9.65 1.65 -24.49
CA LYS A 315 -9.38 2.73 -25.44
C LYS A 315 -7.91 2.87 -25.82
N TRP A 316 -7.00 2.48 -24.93
CA TRP A 316 -5.56 2.59 -25.14
C TRP A 316 -5.01 1.28 -25.69
N SER A 317 -5.20 1.04 -26.99
CA SER A 317 -4.57 -0.11 -27.64
C SER A 317 -3.06 0.13 -27.84
N ALA A 318 -2.27 -0.96 -27.82
CA ALA A 318 -0.84 -0.90 -28.08
C ALA A 318 -0.53 -0.23 -29.43
N GLU A 319 -1.38 -0.47 -30.43
CA GLU A 319 -1.28 0.12 -31.78
C GLU A 319 -1.41 1.65 -31.77
N ARG A 320 -2.37 2.20 -31.01
CA ARG A 320 -2.53 3.66 -30.90
C ARG A 320 -1.35 4.31 -30.22
N GLY A 321 -0.86 3.68 -29.14
CA GLY A 321 0.33 4.16 -28.47
C GLY A 321 1.55 4.11 -29.39
N LEU A 322 1.69 3.05 -30.19
CA LEU A 322 2.76 2.92 -31.18
C LEU A 322 2.70 4.03 -32.22
N LEU A 323 1.51 4.29 -32.81
CA LEU A 323 1.33 5.35 -33.80
C LEU A 323 1.66 6.74 -33.24
N ILE A 324 1.21 7.05 -32.01
CA ILE A 324 1.52 8.32 -31.35
C ILE A 324 3.04 8.42 -31.08
N GLY A 325 3.65 7.35 -30.56
CA GLY A 325 5.08 7.34 -30.26
C GLY A 325 5.95 7.51 -31.52
N VAL A 326 5.64 6.79 -32.58
CA VAL A 326 6.32 6.94 -33.89
C VAL A 326 6.09 8.33 -34.46
N GLY A 327 4.87 8.89 -34.37
CA GLY A 327 4.60 10.25 -34.82
C GLY A 327 5.43 11.30 -34.09
N LEU A 328 5.53 11.24 -32.76
CA LEU A 328 6.38 12.13 -31.97
C LEU A 328 7.87 11.97 -32.31
N PHE A 329 8.31 10.72 -32.44
CA PHE A 329 9.71 10.41 -32.80
C PHE A 329 10.07 10.99 -34.16
N VAL A 330 9.27 10.72 -35.17
CA VAL A 330 9.49 11.23 -36.56
C VAL A 330 9.46 12.76 -36.57
N LEU A 331 8.51 13.38 -35.88
CA LEU A 331 8.43 14.85 -35.78
C LEU A 331 9.71 15.43 -35.19
N GLY A 332 10.22 14.84 -34.11
CA GLY A 332 11.48 15.25 -33.50
C GLY A 332 12.66 15.10 -34.46
N VAL A 333 12.76 13.98 -35.16
CA VAL A 333 13.81 13.74 -36.18
C VAL A 333 13.73 14.76 -37.32
N VAL A 334 12.54 15.03 -37.83
CA VAL A 334 12.33 16.03 -38.91
C VAL A 334 12.81 17.42 -38.47
N ILE A 335 12.44 17.86 -37.25
CA ILE A 335 12.92 19.15 -36.72
C ILE A 335 14.45 19.16 -36.63
N GLY A 336 15.07 18.08 -36.17
CA GLY A 336 16.52 17.96 -36.10
C GLY A 336 17.18 18.03 -37.49
N ILE A 337 16.63 17.31 -38.47
CA ILE A 337 17.12 17.34 -39.86
C ILE A 337 17.02 18.75 -40.46
N VAL A 338 15.86 19.42 -40.28
CA VAL A 338 15.66 20.81 -40.74
C VAL A 338 16.71 21.73 -40.14
N GLN A 339 17.04 21.57 -38.85
CA GLN A 339 18.09 22.34 -38.18
C GLN A 339 19.44 22.10 -38.82
N VAL A 340 19.80 20.87 -39.16
CA VAL A 340 21.06 20.52 -39.83
C VAL A 340 21.10 21.12 -41.26
N ILE A 341 20.01 21.05 -41.99
CA ILE A 341 19.90 21.65 -43.35
C ILE A 341 20.10 23.18 -43.27
N LEU A 342 19.44 23.84 -42.32
CA LEU A 342 19.59 25.28 -42.10
C LEU A 342 21.05 25.64 -41.74
N TRP A 343 21.72 24.81 -40.97
CA TRP A 343 23.13 25.00 -40.66
C TRP A 343 24.02 24.79 -41.88
N GLY A 344 23.71 23.79 -42.71
CA GLY A 344 24.40 23.56 -43.97
C GLY A 344 24.28 24.75 -44.95
N SER A 345 23.11 25.46 -44.94
CA SER A 345 22.92 26.67 -45.76
C SER A 345 23.81 27.86 -45.33
N LEU A 346 24.45 27.77 -44.15
CA LEU A 346 25.44 28.69 -43.62
C LEU A 346 26.90 28.16 -43.80
N ASP A 347 27.12 27.24 -44.72
CA ASP A 347 28.37 26.53 -44.95
C ASP A 347 28.99 25.90 -43.69
N PHE A 348 28.09 25.42 -42.78
CA PHE A 348 28.45 24.90 -41.47
C PHE A 348 29.28 25.86 -40.60
N GLY A 349 29.11 27.15 -40.83
CA GLY A 349 29.80 28.22 -40.10
C GLY A 349 29.26 28.38 -38.65
N GLN A 350 29.75 29.46 -38.01
CA GLN A 350 29.32 29.77 -36.61
C GLN A 350 27.84 30.05 -36.51
N GLN A 351 27.19 29.33 -35.65
CA GLN A 351 25.76 29.56 -35.28
C GLN A 351 25.65 30.31 -33.95
N ASN A 352 24.56 31.02 -33.77
CA ASN A 352 24.18 31.49 -32.47
C ASN A 352 23.82 30.27 -31.60
N ALA A 353 24.67 29.95 -30.63
CA ALA A 353 24.52 28.78 -29.77
C ALA A 353 23.17 28.74 -29.06
N ALA A 354 22.65 29.89 -28.63
CA ALA A 354 21.34 29.94 -27.93
C ALA A 354 20.21 29.58 -28.89
N GLN A 355 20.22 30.03 -30.14
CA GLN A 355 19.21 29.67 -31.14
C GLN A 355 19.27 28.18 -31.50
N ALA A 356 20.48 27.64 -31.66
CA ALA A 356 20.68 26.24 -31.98
C ALA A 356 20.09 25.34 -30.85
N VAL A 357 20.35 25.65 -29.59
CA VAL A 357 19.84 24.91 -28.44
C VAL A 357 18.32 25.02 -28.31
N ARG A 358 17.72 26.18 -28.62
CA ARG A 358 16.26 26.37 -28.57
C ARG A 358 15.48 25.50 -29.59
N ILE A 359 16.12 25.04 -30.64
CA ILE A 359 15.53 24.11 -31.61
C ILE A 359 15.92 22.66 -31.26
N ALA A 360 17.17 22.44 -30.89
CA ALA A 360 17.67 21.11 -30.59
C ALA A 360 17.00 20.45 -29.37
N VAL A 361 16.74 21.24 -28.31
CA VAL A 361 16.13 20.70 -27.08
C VAL A 361 14.71 20.19 -27.30
N PRO A 362 13.77 20.92 -27.92
CA PRO A 362 12.45 20.38 -28.26
C PRO A 362 12.48 19.20 -29.21
N SER A 363 13.38 19.22 -30.21
CA SER A 363 13.61 18.10 -31.11
C SER A 363 14.04 16.83 -30.35
N ALA A 364 15.07 16.92 -29.54
CA ALA A 364 15.54 15.82 -28.71
C ALA A 364 14.46 15.32 -27.73
N LEU A 365 13.72 16.26 -27.13
CA LEU A 365 12.62 15.93 -26.21
C LEU A 365 11.54 15.09 -26.92
N LEU A 366 11.12 15.49 -28.12
CA LEU A 366 10.13 14.75 -28.91
C LEU A 366 10.63 13.36 -29.30
N ILE A 367 11.90 13.21 -29.66
CA ILE A 367 12.54 11.92 -29.98
C ILE A 367 12.49 11.01 -28.74
N ILE A 368 12.88 11.53 -27.57
CA ILE A 368 12.90 10.76 -26.32
C ILE A 368 11.49 10.34 -25.91
N LEU A 369 10.54 11.27 -25.88
CA LEU A 369 9.14 10.99 -25.51
C LEU A 369 8.49 10.01 -26.50
N GLY A 370 8.76 10.18 -27.79
CA GLY A 370 8.26 9.28 -28.83
C GLY A 370 8.81 7.86 -28.65
N PHE A 371 10.11 7.70 -28.47
CA PHE A 371 10.73 6.41 -28.22
C PHE A 371 10.22 5.74 -26.95
N GLN A 372 10.10 6.48 -25.84
CA GLN A 372 9.55 5.96 -24.61
C GLN A 372 8.10 5.49 -24.79
N THR A 373 7.30 6.23 -25.55
CA THR A 373 5.89 5.87 -25.84
C THR A 373 5.82 4.57 -26.66
N VAL A 374 6.69 4.39 -27.65
CA VAL A 374 6.80 3.15 -28.43
C VAL A 374 7.15 1.97 -27.52
N MET A 375 8.19 2.08 -26.72
CA MET A 375 8.62 1.01 -25.81
C MET A 375 7.50 0.66 -24.80
N MET A 376 6.85 1.67 -24.27
CA MET A 376 5.72 1.52 -23.35
C MET A 376 4.55 0.75 -24.00
N SER A 377 4.26 1.05 -25.27
CA SER A 377 3.16 0.42 -26.00
C SER A 377 3.42 -1.08 -26.21
N PHE A 378 4.63 -1.44 -26.59
CA PHE A 378 5.02 -2.85 -26.69
C PHE A 378 4.95 -3.55 -25.34
N PHE A 379 5.49 -2.94 -24.29
CA PHE A 379 5.48 -3.56 -22.97
C PHE A 379 4.05 -3.72 -22.42
N SER A 380 3.18 -2.73 -22.65
CA SER A 380 1.76 -2.85 -22.30
C SER A 380 1.09 -4.00 -23.08
N GLY A 381 1.42 -4.18 -24.34
CA GLY A 381 0.95 -5.30 -25.17
C GLY A 381 1.35 -6.66 -24.59
N VAL A 382 2.60 -6.80 -24.18
CA VAL A 382 3.10 -8.03 -23.52
C VAL A 382 2.33 -8.30 -22.23
N LEU A 383 2.14 -7.29 -21.38
CA LEU A 383 1.40 -7.45 -20.13
C LEU A 383 -0.08 -7.79 -20.35
N THR A 384 -0.71 -7.27 -21.41
CA THR A 384 -2.14 -7.52 -21.69
C THR A 384 -2.41 -8.79 -22.48
N THR A 385 -1.40 -9.50 -22.94
CA THR A 385 -1.56 -10.77 -23.66
C THR A 385 -2.21 -11.80 -22.73
N PRO A 386 -3.35 -12.44 -23.14
CA PRO A 386 -4.04 -13.42 -22.33
C PRO A 386 -3.12 -14.59 -21.98
N ARG A 387 -2.89 -14.84 -20.71
CA ARG A 387 -2.22 -16.07 -20.27
C ARG A 387 -3.21 -17.21 -20.42
N ARG A 388 -2.78 -18.29 -21.07
CA ARG A 388 -3.53 -19.54 -21.07
C ARG A 388 -3.63 -19.99 -19.61
N GLU A 389 -4.84 -20.22 -19.08
CA GLU A 389 -5.00 -20.83 -17.76
C GLU A 389 -4.10 -22.05 -17.68
N GLN A 390 -3.17 -22.09 -16.72
CA GLN A 390 -2.37 -23.28 -16.47
C GLN A 390 -3.38 -24.39 -16.12
N ARG A 391 -3.54 -25.34 -17.03
CA ARG A 391 -4.19 -26.61 -16.66
C ARG A 391 -3.47 -27.12 -15.41
N PRO A 392 -4.22 -27.56 -14.36
CA PRO A 392 -3.58 -28.27 -13.25
C PRO A 392 -2.72 -29.37 -13.88
N GLU A 393 -1.45 -29.43 -13.52
CA GLU A 393 -0.59 -30.52 -13.91
C GLU A 393 -1.30 -31.81 -13.54
N ALA A 394 -1.61 -32.63 -14.55
CA ALA A 394 -2.10 -33.95 -14.33
C ALA A 394 -1.03 -34.69 -13.53
N VAL A 395 -1.35 -35.02 -12.28
CA VAL A 395 -0.51 -35.90 -11.46
C VAL A 395 -0.38 -37.19 -12.28
N ILE A 396 0.78 -37.38 -12.88
CA ILE A 396 1.14 -38.67 -13.50
C ILE A 396 1.42 -39.58 -12.32
N GLU A 397 0.40 -40.36 -11.93
CA GLU A 397 0.60 -41.51 -11.06
C GLU A 397 1.49 -42.51 -11.81
N SER A 398 2.72 -42.67 -11.33
CA SER A 398 3.67 -43.70 -11.72
C SER A 398 3.73 -44.76 -10.65
#